data_bd0ccc110bf12b14f5d37c5578082c27
#
_entry.id   bd0ccc110bf12b14f5d37c5578082c27
#
_cell.length_a   1.000
_cell.length_b   1.000
_cell.length_c   1.000
_cell.angle_alpha   90.00
_cell.angle_beta   90.00
_cell.angle_gamma   90.00
#
_symmetry.space_group_name_H-M   'P 1'
#
loop_
_entity.id
_entity.type
_entity.pdbx_description
1 polymer ?
#
loop_
_entity_poly.entity_id
_entity_poly.type
_entity_poly.pdbx_seq_one_letter_code
_entity_poly.pdbx_strand_id
1 'polypeptide(L)'
;MNHTNKLRTTFLKELPREQLLMLFDLVPNASFFLKNTQGKFIALNRQGCEFCGVSNESGAIGKTDYDFFQPDRAKAYQEDDYAVMTSGEPVFNRIEALPESIRSPRLVITSKIPVRDAKGNVIGVAGFSRRVEEFRDHSGMIGRFAKVVSHLHNHYDEPIT
;
A
#
# COMPACT_ATOMS: atom_id res chain seq x y z
N MET A 1 -17.35 20.83 -24.67
CA MET A 1 -16.15 20.23 -24.03
C MET A 1 -15.11 21.34 -23.96
N ASN A 2 -14.66 21.73 -22.74
CA ASN A 2 -13.77 22.87 -22.56
C ASN A 2 -12.37 22.55 -23.17
N HIS A 3 -11.71 23.52 -23.78
CA HIS A 3 -10.41 23.38 -24.45
C HIS A 3 -9.35 22.71 -23.55
N THR A 4 -9.35 23.04 -22.26
CA THR A 4 -8.48 22.47 -21.22
C THR A 4 -8.67 20.95 -21.05
N ASN A 5 -9.92 20.47 -21.09
CA ASN A 5 -10.22 19.04 -20.98
C ASN A 5 -9.77 18.26 -22.23
N LYS A 6 -9.82 18.90 -23.40
CA LYS A 6 -9.35 18.28 -24.65
C LYS A 6 -7.84 18.07 -24.64
N LEU A 7 -7.08 19.09 -24.22
CA LEU A 7 -5.61 19.03 -24.12
C LEU A 7 -5.18 17.90 -23.18
N ARG A 8 -5.73 17.88 -21.96
CA ARG A 8 -5.45 16.86 -20.95
C ARG A 8 -5.76 15.45 -21.47
N THR A 9 -6.93 15.26 -22.06
CA THR A 9 -7.38 13.96 -22.55
C THR A 9 -6.49 13.46 -23.70
N THR A 10 -6.10 14.34 -24.62
CA THR A 10 -5.19 14.00 -25.72
C THR A 10 -3.82 13.61 -25.19
N PHE A 11 -3.22 14.42 -24.32
CA PHE A 11 -1.91 14.14 -23.74
C PHE A 11 -1.88 12.79 -22.98
N LEU A 12 -2.88 12.55 -22.11
CA LEU A 12 -2.94 11.30 -21.32
C LEU A 12 -3.19 10.05 -22.18
N LYS A 13 -3.80 10.17 -23.37
CA LYS A 13 -3.93 9.06 -24.31
C LYS A 13 -2.60 8.67 -24.98
N GLU A 14 -1.72 9.65 -25.18
CA GLU A 14 -0.42 9.44 -25.78
C GLU A 14 0.65 9.00 -24.78
N LEU A 15 0.41 9.23 -23.48
CA LEU A 15 1.34 8.88 -22.42
C LEU A 15 1.34 7.37 -22.18
N PRO A 16 2.48 6.67 -22.35
CA PRO A 16 2.59 5.26 -22.00
C PRO A 16 2.30 5.03 -20.51
N ARG A 17 1.52 4.01 -20.22
CA ARG A 17 1.12 3.71 -18.82
C ARG A 17 2.31 3.39 -17.94
N GLU A 18 3.33 2.75 -18.53
CA GLU A 18 4.59 2.39 -17.88
C GLU A 18 5.32 3.63 -17.36
N GLN A 19 5.28 4.73 -18.10
CA GLN A 19 5.91 5.99 -17.67
C GLN A 19 5.19 6.61 -16.46
N LEU A 20 3.85 6.45 -16.36
CA LEU A 20 3.12 6.88 -15.15
C LEU A 20 3.53 6.04 -13.95
N LEU A 21 3.69 4.72 -14.14
CA LEU A 21 4.10 3.83 -13.05
C LEU A 21 5.53 4.11 -12.56
N MET A 22 6.43 4.52 -13.47
CA MET A 22 7.80 4.93 -13.11
C MET A 22 7.84 6.13 -12.15
N LEU A 23 6.80 6.98 -12.13
CA LEU A 23 6.72 8.09 -11.16
C LEU A 23 6.69 7.59 -9.71
N PHE A 24 6.20 6.39 -9.47
CA PHE A 24 6.15 5.81 -8.12
C PHE A 24 7.52 5.39 -7.60
N ASP A 25 8.50 5.17 -8.48
CA ASP A 25 9.90 4.95 -8.07
C ASP A 25 10.57 6.22 -7.56
N LEU A 26 10.03 7.40 -7.90
CA LEU A 26 10.52 8.69 -7.42
C LEU A 26 10.07 9.01 -6.00
N VAL A 27 9.10 8.28 -5.46
CA VAL A 27 8.61 8.49 -4.08
C VAL A 27 9.53 7.72 -3.12
N PRO A 28 10.38 8.41 -2.34
CA PRO A 28 11.33 7.74 -1.48
C PRO A 28 10.62 6.95 -0.38
N ASN A 29 11.16 5.78 -0.08
CA ASN A 29 10.73 4.95 1.06
C ASN A 29 9.24 4.57 1.02
N ALA A 30 8.61 4.57 -0.14
CA ALA A 30 7.24 4.19 -0.33
C ALA A 30 7.14 2.96 -1.25
N SER A 31 6.63 1.87 -0.71
CA SER A 31 6.25 0.69 -1.48
C SER A 31 4.91 0.96 -2.15
N PHE A 32 4.88 0.94 -3.48
CA PHE A 32 3.66 1.00 -4.28
C PHE A 32 3.28 -0.39 -4.76
N PHE A 33 1.98 -0.66 -4.77
CA PHE A 33 1.40 -1.84 -5.39
C PHE A 33 0.09 -1.52 -6.10
N LEU A 34 -0.18 -2.30 -7.15
CA LEU A 34 -1.47 -2.38 -7.82
C LEU A 34 -1.84 -3.86 -7.93
N LYS A 35 -3.04 -4.23 -7.51
CA LYS A 35 -3.58 -5.59 -7.62
C LYS A 35 -4.94 -5.59 -8.30
N ASN A 36 -5.26 -6.68 -8.97
CA ASN A 36 -6.59 -6.91 -9.53
C ASN A 36 -7.58 -7.42 -8.45
N THR A 37 -8.83 -7.66 -8.83
CA THR A 37 -9.90 -8.17 -7.92
C THR A 37 -9.64 -9.57 -7.37
N GLN A 38 -8.68 -10.30 -7.94
CA GLN A 38 -8.25 -11.61 -7.46
C GLN A 38 -7.05 -11.53 -6.50
N GLY A 39 -6.62 -10.34 -6.10
CA GLY A 39 -5.44 -10.11 -5.27
C GLY A 39 -4.11 -10.35 -5.98
N LYS A 40 -4.10 -10.48 -7.31
CA LYS A 40 -2.88 -10.68 -8.09
C LYS A 40 -2.19 -9.35 -8.36
N PHE A 41 -0.90 -9.28 -8.13
CA PHE A 41 -0.08 -8.12 -8.44
C PHE A 41 -0.08 -7.82 -9.95
N ILE A 42 -0.33 -6.57 -10.29
CA ILE A 42 -0.34 -6.03 -11.66
C ILE A 42 0.80 -5.04 -11.86
N ALA A 43 1.18 -4.31 -10.81
CA ALA A 43 2.33 -3.41 -10.83
C ALA A 43 2.89 -3.24 -9.42
N LEU A 44 4.21 -3.07 -9.34
CA LEU A 44 4.94 -2.68 -8.14
C LEU A 44 6.04 -1.69 -8.54
N ASN A 45 6.35 -0.75 -7.65
CA ASN A 45 7.59 0.00 -7.78
C ASN A 45 8.78 -0.80 -7.19
N ARG A 46 9.99 -0.27 -7.31
CA ARG A 46 11.20 -0.92 -6.79
C ARG A 46 11.09 -1.26 -5.29
N GLN A 47 10.57 -0.35 -4.47
CA GLN A 47 10.36 -0.60 -3.03
C GLN A 47 9.32 -1.71 -2.78
N GLY A 48 8.30 -1.81 -3.61
CA GLY A 48 7.33 -2.92 -3.59
C GLY A 48 7.98 -4.25 -3.92
N CYS A 49 8.87 -4.28 -4.91
CA CYS A 49 9.66 -5.47 -5.22
C CYS A 49 10.56 -5.90 -4.05
N GLU A 50 11.26 -4.97 -3.44
CA GLU A 50 12.09 -5.22 -2.24
C GLU A 50 11.24 -5.76 -1.09
N PHE A 51 10.03 -5.22 -0.89
CA PHE A 51 9.11 -5.68 0.13
C PHE A 51 8.63 -7.12 -0.10
N CYS A 52 8.40 -7.51 -1.34
CA CYS A 52 8.06 -8.88 -1.74
C CYS A 52 9.29 -9.81 -1.82
N GLY A 53 10.51 -9.30 -1.69
CA GLY A 53 11.74 -10.09 -1.81
C GLY A 53 12.05 -10.54 -3.23
N VAL A 54 11.59 -9.80 -4.24
CA VAL A 54 11.85 -10.08 -5.66
C VAL A 54 12.82 -9.05 -6.26
N SER A 55 13.62 -9.48 -7.23
CA SER A 55 14.63 -8.62 -7.85
C SER A 55 14.03 -7.55 -8.77
N ASN A 56 12.87 -7.82 -9.32
CA ASN A 56 12.16 -6.94 -10.25
C ASN A 56 10.66 -7.27 -10.29
N GLU A 57 9.90 -6.40 -10.92
CA GLU A 57 8.45 -6.47 -11.02
C GLU A 57 7.94 -7.78 -11.65
N SER A 58 8.63 -8.29 -12.68
CA SER A 58 8.22 -9.52 -13.37
C SER A 58 8.19 -10.75 -12.45
N GLY A 59 8.96 -10.73 -11.35
CA GLY A 59 8.95 -11.75 -10.33
C GLY A 59 7.68 -11.79 -9.48
N ALA A 60 6.89 -10.72 -9.51
CA ALA A 60 5.68 -10.57 -8.69
C ALA A 60 4.38 -10.55 -9.53
N ILE A 61 4.43 -10.10 -10.79
CA ILE A 61 3.23 -10.00 -11.62
C ILE A 61 2.49 -11.34 -11.72
N GLY A 62 1.18 -11.29 -11.49
CA GLY A 62 0.29 -12.45 -11.53
C GLY A 62 0.29 -13.32 -10.28
N LYS A 63 1.22 -13.09 -9.34
CA LYS A 63 1.26 -13.73 -8.02
C LYS A 63 0.42 -12.97 -7.01
N THR A 64 0.19 -13.57 -5.85
CA THR A 64 -0.58 -13.04 -4.72
C THR A 64 0.30 -12.84 -3.50
N ASP A 65 -0.23 -12.27 -2.43
CA ASP A 65 0.48 -12.13 -1.16
C ASP A 65 0.95 -13.48 -0.59
N TYR A 66 0.21 -14.56 -0.84
CA TYR A 66 0.58 -15.91 -0.38
C TYR A 66 1.86 -16.46 -1.01
N ASP A 67 2.28 -15.93 -2.14
CA ASP A 67 3.53 -16.32 -2.78
C ASP A 67 4.76 -15.69 -2.11
N PHE A 68 4.58 -14.67 -1.27
CA PHE A 68 5.66 -13.86 -0.69
C PHE A 68 5.66 -13.80 0.83
N PHE A 69 4.50 -13.96 1.47
CA PHE A 69 4.35 -13.74 2.90
C PHE A 69 3.83 -15.00 3.61
N GLN A 70 4.08 -15.07 4.92
CA GLN A 70 3.50 -16.11 5.77
C GLN A 70 1.96 -16.08 5.67
N PRO A 71 1.27 -17.24 5.79
CA PRO A 71 -0.17 -17.36 5.51
C PRO A 71 -1.04 -16.35 6.26
N ASP A 72 -0.80 -16.14 7.55
CA ASP A 72 -1.59 -15.20 8.38
C ASP A 72 -1.45 -13.76 7.89
N ARG A 73 -0.23 -13.39 7.51
CA ARG A 73 0.07 -12.06 6.97
C ARG A 73 -0.54 -11.86 5.58
N ALA A 74 -0.37 -12.84 4.70
CA ALA A 74 -0.96 -12.82 3.37
C ALA A 74 -2.48 -12.70 3.43
N LYS A 75 -3.11 -13.45 4.35
CA LYS A 75 -4.54 -13.39 4.61
C LYS A 75 -4.96 -11.99 5.06
N ALA A 76 -4.28 -11.40 6.03
CA ALA A 76 -4.60 -10.05 6.52
C ALA A 76 -4.51 -9.00 5.41
N TYR A 77 -3.49 -9.06 4.54
CA TYR A 77 -3.37 -8.16 3.40
C TYR A 77 -4.52 -8.31 2.40
N GLN A 78 -4.90 -9.56 2.09
CA GLN A 78 -6.00 -9.81 1.15
C GLN A 78 -7.35 -9.39 1.72
N GLU A 79 -7.61 -9.66 3.00
CA GLU A 79 -8.85 -9.23 3.66
C GLU A 79 -8.99 -7.71 3.65
N ASP A 80 -7.91 -6.99 3.91
CA ASP A 80 -7.89 -5.54 3.88
C ASP A 80 -8.04 -4.97 2.46
N ASP A 81 -7.36 -5.54 1.47
CA ASP A 81 -7.52 -5.18 0.07
C ASP A 81 -8.95 -5.44 -0.42
N TYR A 82 -9.53 -6.58 -0.02
CA TYR A 82 -10.90 -6.95 -0.35
C TYR A 82 -11.92 -6.00 0.28
N ALA A 83 -11.70 -5.58 1.53
CA ALA A 83 -12.56 -4.60 2.20
C ALA A 83 -12.60 -3.27 1.45
N VAL A 84 -11.45 -2.76 0.97
CA VAL A 84 -11.36 -1.54 0.15
C VAL A 84 -12.08 -1.71 -1.19
N MET A 85 -11.90 -2.84 -1.86
CA MET A 85 -12.57 -3.11 -3.13
C MET A 85 -14.08 -3.26 -2.97
N THR A 86 -14.55 -3.88 -1.89
CA THR A 86 -15.98 -4.14 -1.64
C THR A 86 -16.71 -2.87 -1.19
N SER A 87 -16.12 -2.10 -0.28
CA SER A 87 -16.69 -0.82 0.15
C SER A 87 -16.68 0.22 -0.96
N GLY A 88 -15.70 0.13 -1.86
CA GLY A 88 -15.46 1.15 -2.86
C GLY A 88 -14.94 2.47 -2.30
N GLU A 89 -14.56 2.49 -1.00
CA GLU A 89 -14.07 3.66 -0.29
C GLU A 89 -12.56 3.58 -0.05
N PRO A 90 -11.83 4.70 -0.19
CA PRO A 90 -10.39 4.74 0.08
C PRO A 90 -10.10 4.67 1.59
N VAL A 91 -8.96 4.10 1.92
CA VAL A 91 -8.38 4.13 3.27
C VAL A 91 -7.10 4.96 3.22
N PHE A 92 -6.97 5.94 4.11
CA PHE A 92 -5.81 6.81 4.16
C PHE A 92 -5.09 6.74 5.51
N ASN A 93 -3.76 6.68 5.45
CA ASN A 93 -2.86 6.79 6.61
C ASN A 93 -3.19 5.81 7.75
N ARG A 94 -3.64 4.62 7.41
CA ARG A 94 -3.88 3.56 8.39
C ARG A 94 -2.55 3.05 8.93
N ILE A 95 -2.41 3.06 10.23
CA ILE A 95 -1.23 2.50 10.90
C ILE A 95 -1.48 1.02 11.11
N GLU A 96 -0.58 0.20 10.60
CA GLU A 96 -0.64 -1.25 10.71
C GLU A 96 0.63 -1.77 11.38
N ALA A 97 0.47 -2.71 12.32
CA ALA A 97 1.60 -3.43 12.88
C ALA A 97 1.97 -4.57 11.91
N LEU A 98 3.21 -4.57 11.42
CA LEU A 98 3.72 -5.74 10.72
C LEU A 98 4.04 -6.81 11.76
N PRO A 99 3.50 -8.03 11.66
CA PRO A 99 3.89 -9.12 12.52
C PRO A 99 5.31 -9.58 12.14
N GLU A 100 6.29 -8.89 12.70
CA GLU A 100 7.68 -9.32 12.67
C GLU A 100 8.10 -9.67 14.09
N SER A 101 8.86 -10.78 14.22
CA SER A 101 9.38 -11.37 15.47
C SER A 101 9.38 -10.47 16.71
N ILE A 102 8.95 -11.03 17.78
CA ILE A 102 8.82 -10.75 19.21
C ILE A 102 9.53 -9.49 19.81
N ARG A 103 10.39 -8.75 19.10
CA ARG A 103 11.18 -7.67 19.72
C ARG A 103 10.94 -6.25 19.22
N SER A 104 10.27 -6.04 18.13
CA SER A 104 9.84 -4.70 17.69
C SER A 104 8.84 -4.80 16.54
N PRO A 105 7.56 -4.55 16.77
CA PRO A 105 6.60 -4.46 15.67
C PRO A 105 7.02 -3.29 14.78
N ARG A 106 7.40 -3.56 13.55
CA ARG A 106 7.59 -2.50 12.57
C ARG A 106 6.21 -1.99 12.18
N LEU A 107 5.97 -0.72 12.45
CA LEU A 107 4.74 -0.05 12.03
C LEU A 107 4.90 0.43 10.60
N VAL A 108 3.84 0.27 9.82
CA VAL A 108 3.70 0.88 8.49
C VAL A 108 2.48 1.77 8.46
N ILE A 109 2.56 2.82 7.68
CA ILE A 109 1.41 3.64 7.32
C ILE A 109 1.01 3.25 5.92
N THR A 110 -0.22 2.78 5.75
CA THR A 110 -0.75 2.33 4.47
C THR A 110 -1.92 3.21 4.05
N SER A 111 -1.94 3.56 2.77
CA SER A 111 -3.09 4.18 2.12
C SER A 111 -3.47 3.34 0.90
N LYS A 112 -4.76 3.06 0.74
CA LYS A 112 -5.30 2.23 -0.34
C LYS A 112 -6.49 2.92 -0.99
N ILE A 113 -6.61 2.76 -2.30
CA ILE A 113 -7.77 3.23 -3.06
C ILE A 113 -8.33 2.09 -3.92
N PRO A 114 -9.66 2.01 -4.10
CA PRO A 114 -10.23 1.15 -5.11
C PRO A 114 -9.89 1.69 -6.50
N VAL A 115 -9.43 0.83 -7.38
CA VAL A 115 -9.16 1.17 -8.79
C VAL A 115 -10.38 0.86 -9.61
N ARG A 116 -10.82 1.84 -10.42
CA ARG A 116 -12.04 1.72 -11.21
C ARG A 116 -11.75 1.79 -12.71
N ASP A 117 -12.55 1.08 -13.48
CA ASP A 117 -12.58 1.21 -14.94
C ASP A 117 -13.29 2.50 -15.37
N ALA A 118 -13.35 2.75 -16.69
CA ALA A 118 -14.02 3.91 -17.26
C ALA A 118 -15.54 3.93 -17.03
N LYS A 119 -16.15 2.79 -16.64
CA LYS A 119 -17.56 2.66 -16.31
C LYS A 119 -17.84 2.82 -14.81
N GLY A 120 -16.78 2.98 -13.99
CA GLY A 120 -16.87 3.12 -12.54
C GLY A 120 -16.84 1.80 -11.77
N ASN A 121 -16.72 0.65 -12.45
CA ASN A 121 -16.62 -0.64 -11.75
C ASN A 121 -15.27 -0.79 -11.07
N VAL A 122 -15.24 -1.32 -9.86
CA VAL A 122 -13.99 -1.63 -9.17
C VAL A 122 -13.33 -2.83 -9.86
N ILE A 123 -12.10 -2.62 -10.32
CA ILE A 123 -11.29 -3.63 -11.05
C ILE A 123 -10.03 -4.03 -10.27
N GLY A 124 -9.81 -3.44 -9.10
CA GLY A 124 -8.66 -3.74 -8.29
C GLY A 124 -8.46 -2.74 -7.14
N VAL A 125 -7.30 -2.81 -6.54
CA VAL A 125 -6.85 -1.92 -5.46
C VAL A 125 -5.44 -1.44 -5.74
N ALA A 126 -5.16 -0.18 -5.46
CA ALA A 126 -3.79 0.36 -5.45
C ALA A 126 -3.49 0.96 -4.09
N GLY A 127 -2.23 0.89 -3.68
CA GLY A 127 -1.84 1.45 -2.40
C GLY A 127 -0.37 1.81 -2.30
N PHE A 128 -0.09 2.60 -1.26
CA PHE A 128 1.25 2.91 -0.80
C PHE A 128 1.41 2.50 0.65
N SER A 129 2.56 1.90 0.98
CA SER A 129 2.96 1.61 2.35
C SER A 129 4.32 2.22 2.64
N ARG A 130 4.48 2.83 3.82
CA ARG A 130 5.73 3.44 4.29
C ARG A 130 6.03 2.97 5.71
N ARG A 131 7.30 2.75 6.03
CA ARG A 131 7.72 2.42 7.39
C ARG A 131 7.62 3.66 8.30
N VAL A 132 7.07 3.50 9.50
CA VAL A 132 6.93 4.60 10.46
C VAL A 132 8.28 5.10 10.96
N GLU A 133 9.30 4.25 11.02
CA GLU A 133 10.66 4.62 11.48
C GLU A 133 11.29 5.74 10.64
N GLU A 134 10.91 5.83 9.38
CA GLU A 134 11.41 6.84 8.44
C GLU A 134 10.77 8.22 8.64
N PHE A 135 9.69 8.31 9.43
CA PHE A 135 9.06 9.58 9.80
C PHE A 135 9.68 10.23 11.05
N ARG A 136 10.62 9.55 11.74
CA ARG A 136 11.24 10.08 12.96
C ARG A 136 12.02 11.37 12.73
N ASP A 137 12.51 11.58 11.52
CA ASP A 137 13.31 12.76 11.18
C ASP A 137 12.46 14.02 10.87
N HIS A 138 11.14 13.89 10.71
CA HIS A 138 10.30 15.01 10.24
C HIS A 138 9.21 15.50 11.20
N SER A 139 8.86 14.78 12.27
CA SER A 139 7.97 15.34 13.29
C SER A 139 7.96 14.51 14.59
N GLY A 140 8.32 15.12 15.72
CA GLY A 140 8.27 14.49 17.04
C GLY A 140 6.88 14.01 17.49
N MET A 141 5.82 14.32 16.75
CA MET A 141 4.45 13.91 17.01
C MET A 141 4.19 12.45 16.58
N ILE A 142 4.69 12.03 15.41
CA ILE A 142 4.52 10.65 14.90
C ILE A 142 5.30 9.66 15.76
N GLY A 143 6.48 10.04 16.25
CA GLY A 143 7.27 9.22 17.19
C GLY A 143 6.54 8.97 18.52
N ARG A 144 5.73 9.93 19.00
CA ARG A 144 4.88 9.75 20.19
C ARG A 144 3.71 8.79 19.91
N PHE A 145 3.06 8.90 18.76
CA PHE A 145 1.98 8.00 18.35
C PHE A 145 2.49 6.55 18.17
N ALA A 146 3.63 6.36 17.54
CA ALA A 146 4.24 5.04 17.38
C ALA A 146 4.55 4.38 18.74
N LYS A 147 5.01 5.16 19.74
CA LYS A 147 5.22 4.66 21.10
C LYS A 147 3.91 4.28 21.79
N VAL A 148 2.86 5.08 21.63
CA VAL A 148 1.54 4.79 22.22
C VAL A 148 0.93 3.53 21.61
N VAL A 149 0.96 3.38 20.29
CA VAL A 149 0.46 2.17 19.61
C VAL A 149 1.25 0.93 20.01
N SER A 150 2.60 1.05 20.10
CA SER A 150 3.45 -0.06 20.56
C SER A 150 3.16 -0.41 22.02
N HIS A 151 2.94 0.58 22.88
CA HIS A 151 2.60 0.35 24.28
C HIS A 151 1.24 -0.33 24.41
N LEU A 152 0.22 0.15 23.71
CA LEU A 152 -1.11 -0.46 23.71
C LEU A 152 -1.08 -1.90 23.17
N HIS A 153 -0.30 -2.15 22.11
CA HIS A 153 -0.17 -3.50 21.55
C HIS A 153 0.51 -4.50 22.51
N ASN A 154 1.48 -4.03 23.28
CA ASN A 154 2.23 -4.90 24.21
C ASN A 154 1.53 -5.06 25.59
N HIS A 155 0.56 -4.21 25.92
CA HIS A 155 -0.08 -4.14 27.24
C HIS A 155 -1.61 -4.08 27.14
N TYR A 156 -2.21 -4.57 26.02
CA TYR A 156 -3.65 -4.49 25.82
C TYR A 156 -4.46 -5.32 26.83
N ASP A 157 -3.81 -6.31 27.47
CA ASP A 157 -4.42 -7.17 28.51
C ASP A 157 -4.27 -6.60 29.94
N GLU A 158 -3.56 -5.47 30.11
CA GLU A 158 -3.35 -4.85 31.41
C GLU A 158 -4.45 -3.82 31.69
N PRO A 159 -5.03 -3.77 32.91
CA PRO A 159 -6.00 -2.76 33.26
C PRO A 159 -5.36 -1.37 33.26
N ILE A 160 -6.00 -0.43 32.58
CA ILE A 160 -5.58 0.97 32.57
C ILE A 160 -5.84 1.54 33.97
N THR A 161 -4.78 1.79 34.75
CA THR A 161 -4.84 2.47 36.05
C THR A 161 -4.63 3.97 35.92
#